data_fe956966bf02bc2b7dbd4c847219a405
#
_entry.id   fe956966bf02bc2b7dbd4c847219a405
#
_cell.length_a   1.000
_cell.length_b   1.000
_cell.length_c   1.000
_cell.angle_alpha   90.00
_cell.angle_beta   90.00
_cell.angle_gamma   90.00
#
_symmetry.space_group_name_H-M   'P 1'
#
loop_
_entity.id
_entity.type
_entity.pdbx_description
1 polymer ?
#
loop_
_entity_poly.entity_id
_entity_poly.type
_entity_poly.pdbx_seq_one_letter_code
_entity_poly.pdbx_strand_id
1 'polypeptide(L)'
;MIISKAARIALADILSDRIDELFNFLEIDYTDNNEYYGFTCPIHEGADNPQGCTMTVHGEWKGAWKCWTRGCEKEHTHSIMGFVRAVLSERRG
;
A
#
# COMPACT_ATOMS: atom_id res chain seq x y z
N MET A 1 -12.19 -9.66 14.16
CA MET A 1 -13.15 -10.00 13.09
C MET A 1 -12.47 -10.84 12.03
N ILE A 2 -13.07 -11.94 11.65
CA ILE A 2 -12.55 -12.80 10.59
C ILE A 2 -13.26 -12.43 9.29
N ILE A 3 -12.50 -12.01 8.30
CA ILE A 3 -13.03 -11.67 6.98
C ILE A 3 -12.85 -12.89 6.08
N SER A 4 -13.90 -13.35 5.42
CA SER A 4 -13.81 -14.48 4.51
C SER A 4 -12.89 -14.20 3.33
N LYS A 5 -12.37 -15.26 2.70
CA LYS A 5 -11.49 -15.10 1.53
C LYS A 5 -12.20 -14.35 0.40
N ALA A 6 -13.48 -14.67 0.15
CA ALA A 6 -14.26 -13.99 -0.88
C ALA A 6 -14.41 -12.49 -0.58
N ALA A 7 -14.68 -12.14 0.69
CA ALA A 7 -14.80 -10.74 1.09
C ALA A 7 -13.46 -9.99 0.93
N ARG A 8 -12.33 -10.64 1.25
CA ARG A 8 -11.02 -10.04 1.08
C ARG A 8 -10.69 -9.77 -0.39
N ILE A 9 -11.03 -10.70 -1.27
CA ILE A 9 -10.81 -10.54 -2.71
C ILE A 9 -11.66 -9.38 -3.24
N ALA A 10 -12.92 -9.33 -2.87
CA ALA A 10 -13.83 -8.25 -3.30
C ALA A 10 -13.34 -6.88 -2.78
N LEU A 11 -12.90 -6.83 -1.52
CA LEU A 11 -12.40 -5.59 -0.94
C LEU A 11 -11.10 -5.15 -1.62
N ALA A 12 -10.21 -6.09 -1.91
CA ALA A 12 -8.96 -5.78 -2.61
C ALA A 12 -9.23 -5.21 -4.01
N ASP A 13 -10.20 -5.75 -4.73
CA ASP A 13 -10.61 -5.24 -6.04
C ASP A 13 -11.11 -3.80 -5.95
N ILE A 14 -11.96 -3.51 -4.96
CA ILE A 14 -12.48 -2.16 -4.74
C ILE A 14 -11.35 -1.19 -4.41
N LEU A 15 -10.46 -1.57 -3.50
CA LEU A 15 -9.33 -0.73 -3.11
C LEU A 15 -8.37 -0.49 -4.27
N SER A 16 -8.15 -1.51 -5.10
CA SER A 16 -7.25 -1.38 -6.25
C SER A 16 -7.78 -0.41 -7.31
N ASP A 17 -9.09 -0.22 -7.36
CA ASP A 17 -9.71 0.76 -8.26
C ASP A 17 -9.76 2.16 -7.67
N ARG A 18 -9.46 2.32 -6.38
CA ARG A 18 -9.57 3.59 -5.65
C ARG A 18 -8.33 3.86 -4.81
N ILE A 19 -7.16 3.63 -5.40
CA ILE A 19 -5.89 3.78 -4.67
C ILE A 19 -5.66 5.22 -4.20
N ASP A 20 -6.02 6.21 -5.02
CA ASP A 20 -5.90 7.62 -4.64
C ASP A 20 -6.77 7.94 -3.42
N GLU A 21 -8.00 7.44 -3.38
CA GLU A 21 -8.89 7.63 -2.24
C GLU A 21 -8.35 6.92 -1.00
N LEU A 22 -7.77 5.73 -1.18
CA LEU A 22 -7.16 4.97 -0.09
C LEU A 22 -6.00 5.75 0.54
N PHE A 23 -5.12 6.31 -0.29
CA PHE A 23 -3.98 7.09 0.21
C PHE A 23 -4.46 8.35 0.94
N ASN A 24 -5.49 9.02 0.44
CA ASN A 24 -6.09 10.18 1.11
C ASN A 24 -6.70 9.77 2.45
N PHE A 25 -7.39 8.64 2.50
CA PHE A 25 -7.97 8.11 3.73
C PHE A 25 -6.88 7.78 4.77
N LEU A 26 -5.78 7.20 4.33
CA LEU A 26 -4.66 6.85 5.19
C LEU A 26 -3.73 8.04 5.48
N GLU A 27 -4.01 9.20 4.89
CA GLU A 27 -3.21 10.41 5.05
C GLU A 27 -1.76 10.21 4.62
N ILE A 28 -1.56 9.50 3.50
CA ILE A 28 -0.25 9.26 2.92
C ILE A 28 -0.07 10.16 1.70
N ASP A 29 0.92 11.04 1.74
CA ASP A 29 1.27 11.86 0.58
C ASP A 29 1.97 10.99 -0.46
N TYR A 30 1.70 11.25 -1.74
CA TYR A 30 2.29 10.47 -2.82
C TYR A 30 2.54 11.34 -4.05
N THR A 31 3.45 10.86 -4.90
CA THR A 31 3.72 11.44 -6.20
C THR A 31 3.12 10.51 -7.27
N ASP A 32 2.26 11.05 -8.13
CA ASP A 32 1.67 10.30 -9.23
C ASP A 32 2.65 10.25 -10.40
N ASN A 33 3.15 9.05 -10.70
CA ASN A 33 4.09 8.81 -11.79
C ASN A 33 3.40 8.07 -12.97
N ASN A 34 2.09 8.21 -13.09
CA ASN A 34 1.22 7.58 -14.09
C ASN A 34 0.94 6.11 -13.82
N GLU A 35 1.94 5.24 -13.94
CA GLU A 35 1.76 3.80 -13.77
C GLU A 35 1.90 3.37 -12.31
N TYR A 36 2.53 4.19 -11.48
CA TYR A 36 2.72 3.89 -10.07
C TYR A 36 2.74 5.17 -9.25
N TYR A 37 2.44 5.03 -7.95
CA TYR A 37 2.61 6.11 -6.98
C TYR A 37 3.92 5.91 -6.22
N GLY A 38 4.68 6.99 -6.07
CA GLY A 38 5.87 7.01 -5.21
C GLY A 38 5.53 7.70 -3.89
N PHE A 39 6.00 7.17 -2.78
CA PHE A 39 5.70 7.74 -1.48
C PHE A 39 6.75 7.34 -0.44
N THR A 40 6.79 8.06 0.66
CA THR A 40 7.64 7.71 1.80
C THR A 40 7.05 6.48 2.48
N CYS A 41 7.89 5.50 2.80
CA CYS A 41 7.40 4.26 3.44
C CYS A 41 6.68 4.59 4.76
N PRO A 42 5.41 4.22 4.90
CA PRO A 42 4.66 4.50 6.13
C PRO A 42 4.86 3.43 7.20
N ILE A 43 5.73 2.47 6.98
CA ILE A 43 5.85 1.29 7.82
C ILE A 43 7.08 1.30 8.70
N HIS A 44 8.28 1.50 8.12
CA HIS A 44 9.49 1.52 8.95
C HIS A 44 9.83 2.92 9.44
N GLU A 45 10.43 3.00 10.61
CA GLU A 45 10.84 4.26 11.20
C GLU A 45 12.00 4.91 10.42
N GLY A 46 12.04 6.24 10.43
CA GLY A 46 13.11 6.99 9.80
C GLY A 46 13.00 7.08 8.29
N ALA A 47 11.91 6.64 7.70
CA ALA A 47 11.70 6.75 6.26
C ALA A 47 11.53 8.22 5.88
N ASP A 48 12.38 8.72 4.98
CA ASP A 48 12.36 10.11 4.55
C ASP A 48 12.45 10.27 3.03
N ASN A 49 12.58 9.17 2.29
CA ASN A 49 12.69 9.21 0.83
C ASN A 49 11.27 9.22 0.21
N PRO A 50 10.86 10.31 -0.46
CA PRO A 50 9.51 10.41 -1.04
C PRO A 50 9.26 9.43 -2.19
N GLN A 51 10.28 8.72 -2.66
CA GLN A 51 10.16 7.66 -3.67
C GLN A 51 10.66 6.32 -3.10
N GLY A 52 10.74 6.20 -1.78
CA GLY A 52 11.25 4.99 -1.13
C GLY A 52 10.31 3.80 -1.24
N CYS A 53 9.02 4.03 -1.41
CA CYS A 53 8.03 2.99 -1.70
C CYS A 53 7.30 3.32 -2.99
N THR A 54 6.84 2.29 -3.68
CA THR A 54 6.02 2.44 -4.89
C THR A 54 4.84 1.49 -4.84
N MET A 55 3.72 1.90 -5.42
CA MET A 55 2.54 1.04 -5.59
C MET A 55 2.04 1.16 -7.02
N THR A 56 1.92 0.02 -7.70
CA THR A 56 1.41 -0.03 -9.07
C THR A 56 -0.07 0.33 -9.08
N VAL A 57 -0.48 1.25 -9.95
CA VAL A 57 -1.85 1.73 -10.01
C VAL A 57 -2.56 1.40 -11.33
N HIS A 58 -1.87 0.74 -12.26
CA HIS A 58 -2.43 0.33 -13.55
C HIS A 58 -1.99 -1.09 -13.90
N GLY A 59 -2.78 -1.77 -14.73
CA GLY A 59 -2.44 -3.09 -15.26
C GLY A 59 -2.79 -4.23 -14.33
N GLU A 60 -2.24 -5.40 -14.61
CA GLU A 60 -2.52 -6.64 -13.87
C GLU A 60 -2.01 -6.60 -12.43
N TRP A 61 -0.98 -5.80 -12.17
CA TRP A 61 -0.35 -5.74 -10.86
C TRP A 61 -0.85 -4.57 -10.01
N LYS A 62 -2.00 -4.01 -10.37
CA LYS A 62 -2.60 -2.89 -9.64
C LYS A 62 -2.75 -3.24 -8.15
N GLY A 63 -2.24 -2.37 -7.29
CA GLY A 63 -2.24 -2.58 -5.85
C GLY A 63 -0.99 -3.24 -5.29
N ALA A 64 -0.12 -3.78 -6.15
CA ALA A 64 1.15 -4.34 -5.70
C ALA A 64 2.10 -3.22 -5.29
N TRP A 65 2.74 -3.37 -4.13
CA TRP A 65 3.61 -2.33 -3.58
C TRP A 65 4.98 -2.90 -3.20
N LYS A 66 5.94 -2.02 -3.12
CA LYS A 66 7.29 -2.42 -2.74
C LYS A 66 7.97 -1.28 -1.97
N CYS A 67 8.67 -1.63 -0.90
CA CYS A 67 9.56 -0.73 -0.17
C CYS A 67 10.98 -0.98 -0.68
N TRP A 68 11.52 -0.05 -1.45
CA TRP A 68 12.84 -0.21 -2.09
C TRP A 68 13.98 -0.05 -1.11
N THR A 69 13.74 0.61 0.03
CA THR A 69 14.78 0.89 1.02
C THR A 69 14.95 -0.25 2.02
N ARG A 70 13.88 -0.89 2.46
CA ARG A 70 13.92 -1.93 3.48
C ARG A 70 13.21 -3.24 3.13
N GLY A 71 12.44 -3.26 2.05
CA GLY A 71 11.70 -4.46 1.67
C GLY A 71 10.58 -4.80 2.65
N CYS A 72 9.86 -3.79 3.15
CA CYS A 72 8.79 -4.00 4.12
C CYS A 72 7.69 -4.92 3.59
N GLU A 73 7.47 -4.98 2.28
CA GLU A 73 6.49 -5.86 1.67
C GLU A 73 6.79 -7.34 1.90
N LYS A 74 8.04 -7.68 2.16
CA LYS A 74 8.43 -9.06 2.44
C LYS A 74 7.90 -9.56 3.78
N GLU A 75 7.69 -8.64 4.73
CA GLU A 75 7.15 -8.98 6.04
C GLU A 75 5.63 -8.96 6.06
N HIS A 76 5.00 -8.23 5.14
CA HIS A 76 3.56 -7.97 5.17
C HIS A 76 2.81 -8.51 3.96
N THR A 77 3.42 -8.88 2.93
CA THR A 77 2.93 -9.23 1.59
C THR A 77 2.81 -8.02 0.67
N HIS A 78 3.03 -8.25 -0.60
CA HIS A 78 3.03 -7.19 -1.62
C HIS A 78 1.63 -6.86 -2.16
N SER A 79 0.57 -7.41 -1.57
CA SER A 79 -0.81 -7.11 -1.97
C SER A 79 -1.30 -5.81 -1.33
N ILE A 80 -2.34 -5.21 -1.92
CA ILE A 80 -2.93 -4.00 -1.37
C ILE A 80 -3.48 -4.22 0.04
N MET A 81 -4.03 -5.41 0.31
CA MET A 81 -4.52 -5.76 1.64
C MET A 81 -3.36 -5.88 2.64
N GLY A 82 -2.24 -6.42 2.20
CA GLY A 82 -1.02 -6.46 3.00
C GLY A 82 -0.52 -5.07 3.35
N PHE A 83 -0.58 -4.15 2.38
CA PHE A 83 -0.21 -2.76 2.59
C PHE A 83 -1.10 -2.10 3.65
N VAL A 84 -2.42 -2.22 3.51
CA VAL A 84 -3.36 -1.62 4.45
C VAL A 84 -3.14 -2.17 5.86
N ARG A 85 -2.99 -3.48 5.99
CA ARG A 85 -2.74 -4.11 7.30
C ARG A 85 -1.43 -3.61 7.91
N ALA A 86 -0.39 -3.48 7.11
CA ALA A 86 0.91 -3.01 7.58
C ALA A 86 0.84 -1.57 8.10
N VAL A 87 0.18 -0.69 7.36
CA VAL A 87 0.03 0.71 7.75
C VAL A 87 -0.78 0.84 9.05
N LEU A 88 -1.90 0.13 9.13
CA LEU A 88 -2.75 0.19 10.32
C LEU A 88 -2.06 -0.43 11.54
N SER A 89 -1.32 -1.51 11.33
CA SER A 89 -0.57 -2.15 12.40
C SER A 89 0.50 -1.21 12.97
N GLU A 90 1.21 -0.50 12.10
CA GLU A 90 2.24 0.45 12.52
C GLU A 90 1.63 1.62 13.30
N ARG A 91 0.47 2.10 12.89
CA ARG A 91 -0.23 3.21 13.56
C ARG A 91 -0.78 2.85 14.92
N ARG A 92 -0.99 1.58 15.17
CA ARG A 92 -1.43 1.11 16.50
C ARG A 92 -0.31 1.10 17.53
N GLY A 93 0.88 1.21 17.06
CA GLY A 93 2.06 1.15 17.89
C GLY A 93 2.55 -0.24 18.05
#